data_4570803931fd9bb9c870e2ced7baf13b
#
_entry.id   4570803931fd9bb9c870e2ced7baf13b
#
_cell.length_a   1.000
_cell.length_b   1.000
_cell.length_c   1.000
_cell.angle_alpha   90.00
_cell.angle_beta   90.00
_cell.angle_gamma   90.00
#
_symmetry.space_group_name_H-M   'P 1'
#
loop_
_entity.id
_entity.type
_entity.pdbx_description
1 polymer ?
#
loop_
_entity_poly.entity_id
_entity_poly.type
_entity_poly.pdbx_seq_one_letter_code
_entity_poly.pdbx_strand_id
1 'polypeptide(L)'
;MNVVAYDPYPLPDADFPYVSLEELLQQSDIISLHCPLTEQSRHLINADTIAQMKDGVYLLNTSRGMLVESEALLDALKSGKIAGAGLDVYEEETDFFFEDRSDMVKRDTLLSLLVSMPNVVLTSHQRFSPRKPCTISHRSRWKIWTHTSRTALC
;
A
#
# COMPACT_ATOMS: atom_id res chain seq x y z
N MET A 1 -19.84 2.48 -2.48
CA MET A 1 -18.47 2.96 -2.24
C MET A 1 -18.22 4.11 -3.19
N ASN A 2 -17.72 5.22 -2.70
CA ASN A 2 -17.30 6.34 -3.54
C ASN A 2 -15.80 6.16 -3.84
N VAL A 3 -15.44 6.13 -5.13
CA VAL A 3 -14.05 5.99 -5.57
C VAL A 3 -13.57 7.32 -6.11
N VAL A 4 -12.39 7.75 -5.70
CA VAL A 4 -11.65 8.88 -6.26
C VAL A 4 -10.24 8.41 -6.61
N ALA A 5 -9.60 9.03 -7.57
CA ALA A 5 -8.24 8.68 -7.95
C ALA A 5 -7.35 9.92 -8.07
N TYR A 6 -6.06 9.69 -7.91
CA TYR A 6 -5.02 10.63 -8.28
C TYR A 6 -4.09 9.96 -9.28
N ASP A 7 -3.79 10.64 -10.36
CA ASP A 7 -2.77 10.25 -11.34
C ASP A 7 -2.17 11.54 -11.92
N PRO A 8 -0.83 11.66 -12.04
CA PRO A 8 -0.20 12.79 -12.73
C PRO A 8 -0.63 12.95 -14.20
N TYR A 9 -1.10 11.82 -14.79
CA TYR A 9 -1.55 11.75 -16.19
C TYR A 9 -2.97 11.17 -16.29
N PRO A 10 -4.00 11.90 -15.84
CA PRO A 10 -5.36 11.38 -15.75
C PRO A 10 -5.92 11.01 -17.12
N LEU A 11 -6.63 9.88 -17.19
CA LEU A 11 -7.33 9.45 -18.39
C LEU A 11 -8.64 10.25 -18.55
N PRO A 12 -8.94 10.82 -19.75
CA PRO A 12 -10.11 11.67 -19.93
C PRO A 12 -11.45 10.95 -19.81
N ASP A 13 -11.49 9.63 -20.02
CA ASP A 13 -12.72 8.82 -20.06
C ASP A 13 -12.84 7.87 -18.86
N ALA A 14 -12.30 8.25 -17.69
CA ALA A 14 -12.39 7.41 -16.48
C ALA A 14 -13.79 7.44 -15.88
N ASP A 15 -14.27 6.29 -15.39
CA ASP A 15 -15.57 6.14 -14.72
C ASP A 15 -15.59 6.72 -13.28
N PHE A 16 -14.52 7.35 -12.83
CA PHE A 16 -14.36 7.93 -11.50
C PHE A 16 -13.65 9.29 -11.57
N PRO A 17 -13.92 10.18 -10.61
CA PRO A 17 -13.31 11.52 -10.59
C PRO A 17 -11.84 11.44 -10.19
N TYR A 18 -11.00 12.17 -10.92
CA TYR A 18 -9.64 12.49 -10.50
C TYR A 18 -9.66 13.73 -9.58
N VAL A 19 -8.85 13.67 -8.54
CA VAL A 19 -8.66 14.75 -7.57
C VAL A 19 -7.17 15.00 -7.36
N SER A 20 -6.80 16.09 -6.70
CA SER A 20 -5.42 16.31 -6.30
C SER A 20 -4.98 15.28 -5.25
N LEU A 21 -3.66 15.06 -5.11
CA LEU A 21 -3.12 14.16 -4.09
C LEU A 21 -3.57 14.60 -2.69
N GLU A 22 -3.52 15.89 -2.41
CA GLU A 22 -3.94 16.45 -1.13
C GLU A 22 -5.42 16.17 -0.83
N GLU A 23 -6.31 16.41 -1.78
CA GLU A 23 -7.73 16.10 -1.64
C GLU A 23 -7.96 14.60 -1.43
N LEU A 24 -7.22 13.73 -2.14
CA LEU A 24 -7.30 12.29 -1.99
C LEU A 24 -6.93 11.87 -0.55
N LEU A 25 -5.80 12.37 -0.02
CA LEU A 25 -5.34 12.07 1.32
C LEU A 25 -6.37 12.52 2.38
N GLN A 26 -6.91 13.73 2.25
CA GLN A 26 -7.83 14.31 3.24
C GLN A 26 -9.20 13.66 3.28
N GLN A 27 -9.70 13.11 2.17
CA GLN A 27 -11.07 12.59 2.11
C GLN A 27 -11.20 11.08 2.14
N SER A 28 -10.09 10.34 2.00
CA SER A 28 -10.13 8.88 1.86
C SER A 28 -10.16 8.17 3.20
N ASP A 29 -10.97 7.12 3.29
CA ASP A 29 -11.02 6.19 4.42
C ASP A 29 -10.12 4.97 4.15
N ILE A 30 -9.89 4.65 2.88
CA ILE A 30 -8.99 3.59 2.43
C ILE A 30 -8.15 4.15 1.27
N ILE A 31 -6.84 4.00 1.34
CA ILE A 31 -5.90 4.39 0.30
C ILE A 31 -5.22 3.14 -0.24
N SER A 32 -5.22 2.96 -1.56
CA SER A 32 -4.58 1.83 -2.23
C SER A 32 -3.58 2.33 -3.28
N LEU A 33 -2.34 1.83 -3.22
CA LEU A 33 -1.25 2.26 -4.08
C LEU A 33 -1.13 1.30 -5.27
N HIS A 34 -1.17 1.88 -6.49
CA HIS A 34 -1.04 1.15 -7.76
C HIS A 34 -0.04 1.80 -8.72
N CYS A 35 0.63 2.86 -8.29
CA CYS A 35 1.57 3.60 -9.11
C CYS A 35 2.93 2.88 -9.24
N PRO A 36 3.68 3.12 -10.34
CA PRO A 36 5.04 2.62 -10.47
C PRO A 36 6.00 3.38 -9.54
N LEU A 37 7.11 2.74 -9.20
CA LEU A 37 8.19 3.40 -8.48
C LEU A 37 9.01 4.27 -9.43
N THR A 38 9.05 5.55 -9.15
CA THR A 38 9.87 6.57 -9.82
C THR A 38 10.57 7.42 -8.76
N GLU A 39 11.48 8.30 -9.14
CA GLU A 39 12.07 9.26 -8.18
C GLU A 39 11.01 10.16 -7.53
N GLN A 40 9.93 10.49 -8.25
CA GLN A 40 8.85 11.35 -7.77
C GLN A 40 7.87 10.61 -6.87
N SER A 41 7.66 9.31 -7.08
CA SER A 41 6.76 8.49 -6.28
C SER A 41 7.44 7.78 -5.11
N ARG A 42 8.77 7.83 -5.04
CA ARG A 42 9.52 7.30 -3.90
C ARG A 42 9.09 8.01 -2.62
N HIS A 43 8.76 7.21 -1.60
CA HIS A 43 8.23 7.69 -0.32
C HIS A 43 7.05 8.67 -0.50
N LEU A 44 6.18 8.38 -1.47
CA LEU A 44 4.93 9.12 -1.67
C LEU A 44 4.11 9.15 -0.37
N ILE A 45 4.14 8.05 0.36
CA ILE A 45 3.57 7.94 1.71
C ILE A 45 4.72 8.06 2.72
N ASN A 46 4.81 9.22 3.32
CA ASN A 46 5.78 9.62 4.33
C ASN A 46 5.08 10.31 5.51
N ALA A 47 5.82 10.79 6.50
CA ALA A 47 5.26 11.43 7.68
C ALA A 47 4.36 12.64 7.34
N ASP A 48 4.75 13.48 6.37
CA ASP A 48 3.99 14.69 5.99
C ASP A 48 2.68 14.34 5.28
N THR A 49 2.69 13.36 4.37
CA THR A 49 1.48 12.90 3.69
C THR A 49 0.55 12.14 4.62
N ILE A 50 1.08 11.33 5.53
CA ILE A 50 0.31 10.64 6.57
C ILE A 50 -0.39 11.66 7.49
N ALA A 51 0.28 12.76 7.86
CA ALA A 51 -0.32 13.81 8.69
C ALA A 51 -1.57 14.42 8.06
N GLN A 52 -1.64 14.49 6.72
CA GLN A 52 -2.78 15.02 5.97
C GLN A 52 -3.95 14.04 5.83
N MET A 53 -3.72 12.74 6.08
CA MET A 53 -4.76 11.73 5.99
C MET A 53 -5.78 11.86 7.12
N LYS A 54 -6.94 11.21 6.94
CA LYS A 54 -7.90 11.04 8.05
C LYS A 54 -7.32 10.16 9.15
N ASP A 55 -7.77 10.39 10.36
CA ASP A 55 -7.49 9.49 11.47
C ASP A 55 -8.25 8.16 11.26
N GLY A 56 -7.56 7.05 11.46
CA GLY A 56 -8.13 5.73 11.27
C GLY A 56 -8.21 5.26 9.81
N VAL A 57 -7.43 5.86 8.89
CA VAL A 57 -7.36 5.43 7.50
C VAL A 57 -6.74 4.03 7.38
N TYR A 58 -7.13 3.27 6.34
CA TYR A 58 -6.49 2.01 5.96
C TYR A 58 -5.58 2.23 4.75
N LEU A 59 -4.37 1.68 4.79
CA LEU A 59 -3.38 1.77 3.71
C LEU A 59 -3.15 0.39 3.07
N LEU A 60 -3.23 0.31 1.74
CA LEU A 60 -2.96 -0.91 0.98
C LEU A 60 -1.82 -0.65 -0.01
N ASN A 61 -0.76 -1.45 0.05
CA ASN A 61 0.34 -1.38 -0.91
C ASN A 61 0.60 -2.75 -1.53
N THR A 62 0.18 -2.90 -2.78
CA THR A 62 0.42 -4.08 -3.61
C THR A 62 1.29 -3.76 -4.83
N SER A 63 1.95 -2.60 -4.83
CA SER A 63 2.71 -2.09 -5.97
C SER A 63 4.21 -2.20 -5.76
N ARG A 64 4.82 -1.29 -5.01
CA ARG A 64 6.27 -1.27 -4.71
C ARG A 64 6.51 -0.83 -3.27
N GLY A 65 7.43 -1.49 -2.57
CA GLY A 65 7.74 -1.22 -1.16
C GLY A 65 8.18 0.22 -0.91
N MET A 66 9.10 0.71 -1.71
CA MET A 66 9.66 2.07 -1.58
C MET A 66 8.68 3.22 -1.86
N LEU A 67 7.41 2.95 -2.15
CA LEU A 67 6.36 3.99 -2.17
C LEU A 67 6.00 4.47 -0.78
N VAL A 68 6.25 3.65 0.24
CA VAL A 68 5.90 3.90 1.64
C VAL A 68 7.17 3.92 2.48
N GLU A 69 7.37 4.98 3.23
CA GLU A 69 8.43 5.08 4.22
C GLU A 69 8.08 4.21 5.44
N SER A 70 8.85 3.16 5.67
CA SER A 70 8.53 2.13 6.65
C SER A 70 8.50 2.64 8.10
N GLU A 71 9.39 3.57 8.45
CA GLU A 71 9.43 4.19 9.80
C GLU A 71 8.18 5.03 10.04
N ALA A 72 7.81 5.89 9.07
CA ALA A 72 6.62 6.74 9.17
C ALA A 72 5.34 5.90 9.26
N LEU A 73 5.26 4.80 8.50
CA LEU A 73 4.14 3.86 8.59
C LEU A 73 4.05 3.21 9.95
N LEU A 74 5.16 2.74 10.51
CA LEU A 74 5.19 2.10 11.83
C LEU A 74 4.71 3.06 12.93
N ASP A 75 5.15 4.30 12.91
CA ASP A 75 4.74 5.31 13.89
C ASP A 75 3.26 5.69 13.73
N ALA A 76 2.76 5.77 12.50
CA ALA A 76 1.36 6.03 12.23
C ALA A 76 0.43 4.88 12.67
N LEU A 77 0.87 3.63 12.53
CA LEU A 77 0.16 2.46 13.04
C LEU A 77 0.13 2.41 14.56
N LYS A 78 1.25 2.75 15.24
CA LYS A 78 1.33 2.82 16.69
C LYS A 78 0.46 3.93 17.27
N SER A 79 0.41 5.09 16.64
CA SER A 79 -0.43 6.21 17.06
C SER A 79 -1.92 6.03 16.76
N GLY A 80 -2.27 5.08 15.89
CA GLY A 80 -3.64 4.88 15.42
C GLY A 80 -4.06 5.85 14.31
N LYS A 81 -3.15 6.68 13.81
CA LYS A 81 -3.38 7.54 12.63
C LYS A 81 -3.75 6.70 11.41
N ILE A 82 -3.05 5.56 11.22
CA ILE A 82 -3.42 4.49 10.30
C ILE A 82 -4.01 3.35 11.13
N ALA A 83 -5.26 2.99 10.89
CA ALA A 83 -5.97 1.94 11.62
C ALA A 83 -5.44 0.55 11.26
N GLY A 84 -5.01 0.34 10.03
CA GLY A 84 -4.42 -0.90 9.57
C GLY A 84 -3.77 -0.79 8.22
N ALA A 85 -2.85 -1.70 7.92
CA ALA A 85 -2.14 -1.75 6.65
C ALA A 85 -2.16 -3.16 6.05
N GLY A 86 -2.34 -3.23 4.72
CA GLY A 86 -2.17 -4.43 3.92
C GLY A 86 -1.00 -4.24 2.96
N LEU A 87 0.07 -5.01 3.14
CA LEU A 87 1.32 -4.88 2.41
C LEU A 87 1.64 -6.19 1.70
N ASP A 88 1.71 -6.18 0.36
CA ASP A 88 2.22 -7.30 -0.43
C ASP A 88 3.69 -7.08 -0.82
N VAL A 89 4.21 -5.89 -0.54
CA VAL A 89 5.56 -5.43 -0.85
C VAL A 89 6.12 -4.64 0.32
N TYR A 90 7.44 -4.71 0.52
CA TYR A 90 8.14 -4.03 1.59
C TYR A 90 9.34 -3.24 1.04
N GLU A 91 9.74 -2.16 1.73
CA GLU A 91 10.74 -1.20 1.25
C GLU A 91 12.11 -1.85 0.98
N GLU A 92 12.54 -2.78 1.81
CA GLU A 92 13.86 -3.41 1.74
C GLU A 92 13.89 -4.76 0.98
N GLU A 93 12.80 -5.13 0.28
CA GLU A 93 12.75 -6.39 -0.49
C GLU A 93 13.91 -6.55 -1.48
N THR A 94 14.41 -5.45 -2.04
CA THR A 94 15.51 -5.46 -3.01
C THR A 94 16.82 -5.97 -2.43
N ASP A 95 17.08 -5.75 -1.14
CA ASP A 95 18.32 -6.17 -0.48
C ASP A 95 18.30 -7.65 -0.08
N PHE A 96 17.10 -8.24 0.08
CA PHE A 96 16.95 -9.65 0.47
C PHE A 96 16.97 -10.62 -0.70
N PHE A 97 16.58 -10.20 -1.92
CA PHE A 97 16.42 -11.10 -3.06
C PHE A 97 17.65 -11.20 -3.96
N PHE A 98 18.61 -10.27 -3.88
CA PHE A 98 19.72 -10.19 -4.81
C PHE A 98 21.11 -10.48 -4.22
N GLU A 99 21.26 -10.64 -2.91
CA GLU A 99 22.51 -11.04 -2.28
C GLU A 99 22.33 -12.33 -1.49
N ASP A 100 23.04 -13.37 -1.92
CA ASP A 100 23.21 -14.64 -1.22
C ASP A 100 24.07 -14.41 0.03
N ARG A 101 23.48 -13.83 1.06
CA ARG A 101 24.08 -13.61 2.38
C ARG A 101 23.44 -14.54 3.40
N SER A 102 23.72 -15.83 3.26
CA SER A 102 23.25 -16.87 4.19
C SER A 102 23.77 -16.69 5.63
N ASP A 103 24.73 -15.80 5.88
CA ASP A 103 25.37 -15.64 7.20
C ASP A 103 25.05 -14.31 7.93
N MET A 104 24.31 -13.37 7.33
CA MET A 104 23.88 -12.15 7.99
C MET A 104 22.35 -12.04 7.97
N VAL A 105 21.71 -12.70 8.91
CA VAL A 105 20.35 -12.31 9.33
C VAL A 105 20.46 -10.91 9.94
N LYS A 106 20.51 -9.88 9.12
CA LYS A 106 20.08 -8.56 9.56
C LYS A 106 18.64 -8.75 9.99
N ARG A 107 18.44 -8.86 11.29
CA ARG A 107 17.10 -8.79 11.89
C ARG A 107 16.57 -7.41 11.52
N ASP A 108 15.85 -7.35 10.43
CA ASP A 108 15.13 -6.14 10.09
C ASP A 108 14.12 -5.89 11.21
N THR A 109 14.52 -5.01 12.12
CA THR A 109 13.74 -4.69 13.31
C THR A 109 12.40 -4.07 12.91
N LEU A 110 12.37 -3.29 11.83
CA LEU A 110 11.15 -2.65 11.32
C LEU A 110 10.18 -3.68 10.77
N LEU A 111 10.65 -4.59 9.92
CA LEU A 111 9.82 -5.67 9.37
C LEU A 111 9.26 -6.57 10.48
N SER A 112 10.12 -6.94 11.43
CA SER A 112 9.70 -7.76 12.57
C SER A 112 8.63 -7.05 13.42
N LEU A 113 8.74 -5.76 13.60
CA LEU A 113 7.73 -4.95 14.30
C LEU A 113 6.43 -4.89 13.51
N LEU A 114 6.47 -4.61 12.20
CA LEU A 114 5.28 -4.57 11.34
C LEU A 114 4.55 -5.91 11.32
N VAL A 115 5.28 -7.04 11.19
CA VAL A 115 4.69 -8.39 11.21
C VAL A 115 4.05 -8.72 12.56
N SER A 116 4.57 -8.19 13.66
CA SER A 116 4.03 -8.43 15.00
C SER A 116 2.74 -7.64 15.30
N MET A 117 2.40 -6.63 14.49
CA MET A 117 1.24 -5.79 14.72
C MET A 117 -0.05 -6.49 14.30
N PRO A 118 -1.09 -6.53 15.14
CA PRO A 118 -2.35 -7.24 14.85
C PRO A 118 -3.19 -6.56 13.76
N ASN A 119 -2.91 -5.31 13.45
CA ASN A 119 -3.57 -4.49 12.43
C ASN A 119 -2.77 -4.38 11.12
N VAL A 120 -1.75 -5.22 10.94
CA VAL A 120 -0.96 -5.32 9.71
C VAL A 120 -1.13 -6.70 9.09
N VAL A 121 -1.45 -6.73 7.81
CA VAL A 121 -1.44 -7.94 6.99
C VAL A 121 -0.27 -7.83 6.02
N LEU A 122 0.72 -8.70 6.19
CA LEU A 122 1.85 -8.80 5.27
C LEU A 122 1.73 -10.08 4.45
N THR A 123 1.80 -9.96 3.12
CA THR A 123 1.89 -11.09 2.20
C THR A 123 3.24 -11.03 1.49
N SER A 124 3.81 -12.21 1.17
CA SER A 124 5.10 -12.28 0.51
C SER A 124 4.90 -12.26 -1.00
N HIS A 125 4.89 -11.12 -1.65
CA HIS A 125 4.94 -10.90 -3.11
C HIS A 125 4.80 -12.17 -3.98
N GLN A 126 3.72 -12.94 -3.78
CA GLN A 126 3.54 -14.29 -4.35
C GLN A 126 3.28 -14.29 -5.87
N ARG A 127 3.50 -13.17 -6.55
CA ARG A 127 3.22 -13.03 -7.98
C ARG A 127 4.07 -13.96 -8.87
N PHE A 128 5.11 -14.59 -8.32
CA PHE A 128 6.02 -15.49 -9.02
C PHE A 128 6.33 -16.79 -8.28
N SER A 129 5.36 -17.40 -7.61
CA SER A 129 5.55 -18.79 -7.20
C SER A 129 5.25 -19.72 -8.37
N PRO A 130 6.22 -20.51 -8.88
CA PRO A 130 6.00 -21.41 -10.03
C PRO A 130 5.19 -22.68 -9.65
N ARG A 131 4.53 -22.69 -8.50
CA ARG A 131 3.74 -23.82 -8.05
C ARG A 131 2.26 -23.60 -8.36
N LYS A 132 1.85 -24.15 -9.52
CA LYS A 132 0.50 -24.33 -10.09
C LYS A 132 -0.22 -23.02 -10.43
N PRO A 133 -0.59 -22.81 -11.72
CA PRO A 133 -1.50 -21.76 -12.09
C PRO A 133 -2.82 -21.96 -11.35
N CYS A 134 -3.16 -21.02 -10.48
CA CYS A 134 -4.52 -20.88 -10.02
C CYS A 134 -5.31 -20.47 -11.25
N THR A 135 -6.07 -21.41 -11.82
CA THR A 135 -7.03 -21.12 -12.89
C THR A 135 -8.17 -20.30 -12.29
N ILE A 136 -7.93 -19.00 -12.13
CA ILE A 136 -9.00 -18.07 -11.84
C ILE A 136 -9.81 -17.96 -13.14
N SER A 137 -10.96 -18.62 -13.15
CA SER A 137 -11.91 -18.48 -14.22
C SER A 137 -12.30 -17.00 -14.35
N HIS A 138 -12.31 -16.49 -15.56
CA HIS A 138 -12.55 -15.07 -15.93
C HIS A 138 -13.96 -14.54 -15.58
N ARG A 139 -14.59 -15.02 -14.52
CA ARG A 139 -15.93 -14.64 -14.07
C ARG A 139 -16.07 -14.24 -12.61
N SER A 140 -14.98 -13.91 -11.93
CA SER A 140 -15.07 -13.35 -10.58
C SER A 140 -15.09 -11.83 -10.67
N ARG A 141 -16.27 -11.25 -10.86
CA ARG A 141 -16.55 -9.87 -10.50
C ARG A 141 -16.23 -9.73 -9.01
N TRP A 142 -15.18 -9.03 -8.66
CA TRP A 142 -14.88 -8.66 -7.28
C TRP A 142 -16.05 -7.85 -6.73
N LYS A 143 -16.90 -8.48 -5.95
CA LYS A 143 -17.88 -7.78 -5.12
C LYS A 143 -17.14 -7.26 -3.90
N ILE A 144 -16.65 -6.04 -3.99
CA ILE A 144 -16.17 -5.31 -2.82
C ILE A 144 -17.39 -4.94 -1.99
N TRP A 145 -17.42 -5.38 -0.74
CA TRP A 145 -18.51 -5.10 0.20
C TRP A 145 -18.60 -3.60 0.48
N THR A 146 -19.77 -3.03 0.23
CA THR A 146 -20.05 -1.61 0.41
C THR A 146 -20.52 -1.35 1.83
N HIS A 147 -19.70 -0.81 2.67
CA HIS A 147 -20.08 0.13 3.72
C HIS A 147 -19.56 1.51 3.30
N THR A 148 -20.24 2.56 3.72
CA THR A 148 -20.06 3.98 3.34
C THR A 148 -18.61 4.50 3.49
N SER A 149 -17.67 3.93 2.77
CA SER A 149 -16.24 4.26 2.81
C SER A 149 -15.82 4.81 1.45
N ARG A 150 -15.01 5.85 1.45
CA ARG A 150 -14.35 6.36 0.26
C ARG A 150 -13.01 5.64 0.10
N THR A 151 -12.78 5.03 -1.05
CA THR A 151 -11.50 4.39 -1.39
C THR A 151 -10.81 5.23 -2.44
N ALA A 152 -9.53 5.46 -2.24
CA ALA A 152 -8.68 6.17 -3.17
C ALA A 152 -7.73 5.18 -3.86
N LEU A 153 -7.53 5.37 -5.16
CA LEU A 153 -6.58 4.66 -5.99
C LEU A 153 -5.50 5.66 -6.44
N CYS A 154 -4.25 5.29 -6.28
CA CYS A 154 -3.12 6.06 -6.76
C CYS A 154 -2.29 5.24 -7.75
#